data_c8ea496411cc3c7284fec9c00a18a753
#
_entry.id   c8ea496411cc3c7284fec9c00a18a753
#
_cell.length_a   1.000
_cell.length_b   1.000
_cell.length_c   1.000
_cell.angle_alpha   90.00
_cell.angle_beta   90.00
_cell.angle_gamma   90.00
#
_symmetry.space_group_name_H-M   'P 1'
#
loop_
_entity.id
_entity.type
_entity.pdbx_description
1 polymer ?
#
loop_
_entity_poly.entity_id
_entity_poly.type
_entity_poly.pdbx_seq_one_letter_code
_entity_poly.pdbx_strand_id
1 'polypeptide(L)'
;IKSSAASDVYKRQTPFSEQKGHQTAAVMQELVDDFFMKDGLSIEESPLYPEEPGFTKVGGQDIYNEWINREPRFYQSVFYQGKKWQVKNNVIEFYYGSKNGADKTSNFPATGYLLFKRTCRKLYNQGSSPKVQYRPSIIFRLADFYLLYAEVLTETDPANPKILEYIDKVRKRAGIPLLQDIRPEILGNQEALREAVRRERRVELCTEGQRFFDVRRWMVAEKDGYKQGGDFYGMNMFGPNGDRNAFYKKVLIENRIFEKKNYLYPIPLSQVQISNQMVQNPLW
;
A
#
# COMPACT_ATOMS: atom_id res chain seq x y z
N ILE A 1 20.30 16.61 -17.12
CA ILE A 1 18.85 16.92 -17.27
C ILE A 1 18.19 16.65 -15.94
N LYS A 2 17.91 17.70 -15.17
CA LYS A 2 17.05 17.58 -14.00
C LYS A 2 15.64 17.30 -14.53
N SER A 3 15.18 16.05 -14.53
CA SER A 3 13.87 15.73 -15.06
C SER A 3 12.80 16.37 -14.15
N SER A 4 11.95 17.18 -14.74
CA SER A 4 10.75 17.73 -14.09
C SER A 4 9.89 16.63 -13.46
N ALA A 5 9.86 15.44 -14.06
CA ALA A 5 9.17 14.26 -13.56
C ALA A 5 9.61 13.82 -12.16
N ALA A 6 10.90 13.91 -11.81
CA ALA A 6 11.36 13.54 -10.47
C ALA A 6 10.84 14.52 -9.39
N SER A 7 10.74 15.83 -9.70
CA SER A 7 10.21 16.82 -8.76
C SER A 7 8.71 16.63 -8.50
N ASP A 8 7.95 16.20 -9.52
CA ASP A 8 6.51 15.99 -9.42
C ASP A 8 6.14 14.78 -8.56
N VAL A 9 6.91 13.68 -8.63
CA VAL A 9 6.69 12.51 -7.76
C VAL A 9 6.86 12.88 -6.30
N TYR A 10 7.84 13.72 -5.95
CA TYR A 10 8.04 14.15 -4.56
C TYR A 10 6.89 15.02 -4.05
N LYS A 11 6.40 15.94 -4.87
CA LYS A 11 5.28 16.81 -4.51
C LYS A 11 4.02 16.01 -4.22
N ARG A 12 3.78 14.93 -4.97
CA ARG A 12 2.60 14.05 -4.78
C ARG A 12 2.58 13.30 -3.46
N GLN A 13 3.75 13.10 -2.82
CA GLN A 13 3.89 12.45 -1.51
C GLN A 13 4.06 13.46 -0.35
N THR A 14 3.98 14.76 -0.59
CA THR A 14 4.21 15.80 0.41
C THR A 14 2.89 16.48 0.76
N PRO A 15 2.55 16.66 2.07
CA PRO A 15 1.37 17.39 2.49
C PRO A 15 1.36 18.83 1.96
N PHE A 16 0.18 19.36 1.67
CA PHE A 16 0.02 20.71 1.12
C PHE A 16 0.55 21.79 2.07
N SER A 17 0.28 21.68 3.38
CA SER A 17 0.79 22.59 4.40
C SER A 17 2.32 22.56 4.54
N GLU A 18 2.94 21.47 4.06
CA GLU A 18 4.36 21.30 4.02
C GLU A 18 4.85 21.50 2.59
N GLN A 19 5.56 22.60 2.35
CA GLN A 19 6.23 22.85 1.06
C GLN A 19 5.30 22.95 -0.16
N LYS A 20 4.01 23.31 0.01
CA LYS A 20 3.02 23.33 -1.08
C LYS A 20 3.02 22.03 -1.89
N GLY A 21 3.05 20.90 -1.18
CA GLY A 21 2.97 19.56 -1.79
C GLY A 21 1.64 19.32 -2.47
N HIS A 22 1.61 18.41 -3.44
CA HIS A 22 0.38 18.04 -4.15
C HIS A 22 -0.42 16.94 -3.46
N GLN A 23 0.17 16.20 -2.53
CA GLN A 23 -0.44 15.12 -1.72
C GLN A 23 -1.43 14.20 -2.47
N THR A 24 -1.21 13.96 -3.76
CA THR A 24 -2.14 13.18 -4.61
C THR A 24 -1.80 11.70 -4.71
N ALA A 25 -0.64 11.26 -4.18
CA ALA A 25 -0.29 9.85 -4.15
C ALA A 25 -1.01 9.17 -2.97
N ALA A 26 -2.25 8.82 -3.18
CA ALA A 26 -3.12 8.22 -2.17
C ALA A 26 -2.91 6.71 -2.02
N VAL A 27 -3.32 6.17 -0.87
CA VAL A 27 -3.32 4.74 -0.55
C VAL A 27 -4.75 4.32 -0.24
N MET A 28 -5.24 3.25 -0.86
CA MET A 28 -6.57 2.71 -0.60
C MET A 28 -6.65 1.98 0.74
N GLN A 29 -7.85 1.95 1.33
CA GLN A 29 -8.11 1.28 2.61
C GLN A 29 -7.72 -0.19 2.55
N GLU A 30 -7.97 -0.87 1.44
CA GLU A 30 -7.64 -2.29 1.24
C GLU A 30 -6.14 -2.56 1.42
N LEU A 31 -5.26 -1.64 1.01
CA LEU A 31 -3.84 -1.78 1.29
C LEU A 31 -3.52 -1.47 2.75
N VAL A 32 -4.23 -0.53 3.37
CA VAL A 32 -4.08 -0.23 4.81
C VAL A 32 -4.44 -1.46 5.65
N ASP A 33 -5.50 -2.16 5.28
CA ASP A 33 -5.98 -3.36 5.98
C ASP A 33 -5.06 -4.57 5.75
N ASP A 34 -4.38 -4.66 4.61
CA ASP A 34 -3.42 -5.75 4.31
C ASP A 34 -2.19 -5.78 5.24
N PHE A 35 -1.78 -4.64 5.82
CA PHE A 35 -0.63 -4.62 6.74
C PHE A 35 -0.90 -5.43 8.00
N PHE A 36 0.11 -6.16 8.47
CA PHE A 36 0.01 -6.96 9.69
C PHE A 36 -0.08 -6.08 10.95
N MET A 37 -0.50 -6.70 12.02
CA MET A 37 -0.34 -6.18 13.38
C MET A 37 1.10 -6.44 13.87
N LYS A 38 1.49 -5.83 14.97
CA LYS A 38 2.87 -5.97 15.52
C LYS A 38 3.21 -7.39 15.99
N ASP A 39 2.20 -8.21 16.25
CA ASP A 39 2.34 -9.64 16.55
C ASP A 39 2.52 -10.51 15.30
N GLY A 40 2.50 -9.90 14.12
CA GLY A 40 2.72 -10.57 12.84
C GLY A 40 1.51 -11.29 12.27
N LEU A 41 0.35 -11.16 12.92
CA LEU A 41 -0.93 -11.66 12.44
C LEU A 41 -1.67 -10.62 11.61
N SER A 42 -2.67 -11.04 10.87
CA SER A 42 -3.56 -10.15 10.13
C SER A 42 -4.50 -9.38 11.06
N ILE A 43 -5.18 -8.37 10.55
CA ILE A 43 -6.17 -7.62 11.34
C ILE A 43 -7.37 -8.49 11.74
N GLU A 44 -7.68 -9.51 10.94
CA GLU A 44 -8.77 -10.44 11.21
C GLU A 44 -8.41 -11.48 12.28
N GLU A 45 -7.12 -11.79 12.45
CA GLU A 45 -6.63 -12.84 13.36
C GLU A 45 -6.05 -12.27 14.66
N SER A 46 -5.56 -11.03 14.64
CA SER A 46 -4.84 -10.45 15.77
C SER A 46 -5.78 -9.93 16.86
N PRO A 47 -5.58 -10.35 18.11
CA PRO A 47 -6.32 -9.79 19.25
C PRO A 47 -5.92 -8.34 19.57
N LEU A 48 -4.90 -7.82 18.91
CA LEU A 48 -4.44 -6.43 19.07
C LEU A 48 -5.19 -5.45 18.19
N TYR A 49 -5.98 -5.93 17.22
CA TYR A 49 -6.84 -5.07 16.41
C TYR A 49 -8.09 -4.71 17.23
N PRO A 50 -8.52 -3.45 17.22
CA PRO A 50 -9.66 -3.02 18.05
C PRO A 50 -10.97 -3.60 17.52
N GLU A 51 -11.82 -4.09 18.42
CA GLU A 51 -13.20 -4.52 18.08
C GLU A 51 -14.08 -3.34 17.71
N GLU A 52 -13.84 -2.19 18.36
CA GLU A 52 -14.62 -0.98 18.14
C GLU A 52 -13.73 0.20 17.72
N PRO A 53 -14.21 1.04 16.82
CA PRO A 53 -13.50 2.27 16.46
C PRO A 53 -13.39 3.21 17.66
N GLY A 54 -12.29 3.94 17.75
CA GLY A 54 -12.07 4.85 18.86
C GLY A 54 -10.68 5.48 18.78
N PHE A 55 -10.27 6.13 19.87
CA PHE A 55 -8.98 6.81 19.94
C PHE A 55 -8.21 6.41 21.19
N THR A 56 -6.91 6.25 21.04
CA THR A 56 -5.98 6.03 22.15
C THR A 56 -4.90 7.11 22.15
N LYS A 57 -4.52 7.59 23.32
CA LYS A 57 -3.42 8.55 23.47
C LYS A 57 -2.08 7.86 23.32
N VAL A 58 -1.32 8.24 22.28
CA VAL A 58 0.05 7.80 22.04
C VAL A 58 0.95 9.03 21.97
N GLY A 59 1.88 9.13 22.91
CA GLY A 59 2.77 10.30 22.96
C GLY A 59 2.03 11.66 23.10
N GLY A 60 0.90 11.68 23.81
CA GLY A 60 0.07 12.87 24.03
C GLY A 60 -0.86 13.22 22.88
N GLN A 61 -0.93 12.42 21.83
CA GLN A 61 -1.82 12.61 20.67
C GLN A 61 -2.89 11.53 20.62
N ASP A 62 -4.12 11.90 20.25
CA ASP A 62 -5.20 10.96 19.99
C ASP A 62 -4.98 10.31 18.62
N ILE A 63 -4.68 9.03 18.62
CA ILE A 63 -4.48 8.21 17.43
C ILE A 63 -5.70 7.29 17.26
N TYR A 64 -6.19 7.19 16.05
CA TYR A 64 -7.30 6.30 15.71
C TYR A 64 -6.89 4.84 15.95
N ASN A 65 -7.72 4.07 16.64
CA ASN A 65 -7.37 2.76 17.15
C ASN A 65 -6.95 1.77 16.06
N GLU A 66 -7.55 1.83 14.88
CA GLU A 66 -7.20 0.96 13.74
C GLU A 66 -5.75 1.16 13.25
N TRP A 67 -5.09 2.26 13.63
CA TRP A 67 -3.71 2.56 13.25
C TRP A 67 -2.69 2.25 14.36
N ILE A 68 -3.16 1.76 15.50
CA ILE A 68 -2.29 1.41 16.63
C ILE A 68 -1.90 -0.07 16.53
N ASN A 69 -0.76 -0.40 17.13
CA ASN A 69 -0.22 -1.78 17.15
C ASN A 69 -0.02 -2.41 15.77
N ARG A 70 0.06 -1.59 14.72
CA ARG A 70 0.40 -2.07 13.37
C ARG A 70 1.90 -2.35 13.27
N GLU A 71 2.28 -3.14 12.30
CA GLU A 71 3.67 -3.44 12.01
C GLU A 71 4.48 -2.21 11.57
N PRO A 72 5.83 -2.23 11.71
CA PRO A 72 6.67 -1.09 11.35
C PRO A 72 6.52 -0.63 9.89
N ARG A 73 6.28 -1.55 8.94
CA ARG A 73 6.11 -1.21 7.51
C ARG A 73 4.86 -0.38 7.26
N PHE A 74 3.79 -0.56 8.03
CA PHE A 74 2.62 0.32 7.97
C PHE A 74 3.03 1.77 8.21
N TYR A 75 3.71 2.03 9.32
CA TYR A 75 4.15 3.38 9.66
C TYR A 75 5.18 3.97 8.70
N GLN A 76 5.90 3.15 7.96
CA GLN A 76 6.87 3.59 6.95
C GLN A 76 6.26 3.78 5.56
N SER A 77 5.10 3.17 5.30
CA SER A 77 4.48 3.15 3.97
C SER A 77 3.26 4.04 3.86
N VAL A 78 2.51 4.22 4.97
CA VAL A 78 1.26 4.97 5.02
C VAL A 78 1.41 6.21 5.88
N PHE A 79 0.98 7.34 5.35
CA PHE A 79 0.84 8.58 6.11
C PHE A 79 -0.66 8.81 6.35
N TYR A 80 -1.04 8.82 7.62
CA TYR A 80 -2.42 8.92 8.09
C TYR A 80 -2.64 10.23 8.86
N GLN A 81 -3.89 10.59 9.07
CA GLN A 81 -4.27 11.79 9.81
C GLN A 81 -3.72 11.80 11.24
N GLY A 82 -3.17 12.92 11.66
CA GLY A 82 -2.58 13.07 13.00
C GLY A 82 -1.12 12.62 13.08
N LYS A 83 -0.56 12.04 12.03
CA LYS A 83 0.86 11.67 12.00
C LYS A 83 1.75 12.91 11.86
N LYS A 84 2.90 12.89 12.54
CA LYS A 84 3.88 13.96 12.46
C LYS A 84 4.69 13.91 11.17
N TRP A 85 4.80 15.06 10.49
CA TRP A 85 5.71 15.20 9.36
C TRP A 85 7.15 15.32 9.85
N GLN A 86 8.00 14.41 9.43
CA GLN A 86 9.33 14.18 10.03
C GLN A 86 10.32 15.36 9.86
N VAL A 87 10.13 16.20 8.85
CA VAL A 87 11.05 17.31 8.58
C VAL A 87 10.89 18.44 9.59
N LYS A 88 9.63 18.79 9.91
CA LYS A 88 9.28 19.91 10.80
C LYS A 88 8.55 19.48 12.07
N ASN A 89 8.32 18.19 12.24
CA ASN A 89 7.58 17.63 13.37
C ASN A 89 6.15 18.17 13.54
N ASN A 90 5.58 18.75 12.48
CA ASN A 90 4.20 19.22 12.45
C ASN A 90 3.23 18.05 12.37
N VAL A 91 2.13 18.14 13.11
CA VAL A 91 0.99 17.21 12.97
C VAL A 91 0.24 17.57 11.69
N ILE A 92 0.01 16.56 10.84
CA ILE A 92 -0.69 16.72 9.58
C ILE A 92 -2.11 16.19 9.72
N GLU A 93 -3.06 17.01 9.32
CA GLU A 93 -4.48 16.68 9.36
C GLU A 93 -5.10 16.86 7.98
N PHE A 94 -5.98 15.92 7.60
CA PHE A 94 -6.60 15.86 6.28
C PHE A 94 -8.11 16.12 6.29
N TYR A 95 -8.77 16.17 7.46
CA TYR A 95 -10.22 16.39 7.52
C TYR A 95 -10.63 17.70 6.84
N TYR A 96 -11.87 17.80 6.41
CA TYR A 96 -12.42 18.98 5.75
C TYR A 96 -12.38 20.19 6.69
N GLY A 97 -11.76 21.29 6.26
CA GLY A 97 -11.47 22.46 7.09
C GLY A 97 -10.07 22.50 7.69
N SER A 98 -9.30 21.38 7.65
CA SER A 98 -7.89 21.36 8.08
C SER A 98 -6.97 22.01 7.02
N LYS A 99 -5.69 22.23 7.37
CA LYS A 99 -4.71 22.85 6.47
C LYS A 99 -4.44 22.01 5.20
N ASN A 100 -4.71 20.72 5.22
CA ASN A 100 -4.52 19.80 4.09
C ASN A 100 -5.84 19.20 3.61
N GLY A 101 -6.96 19.72 4.07
CA GLY A 101 -8.30 19.26 3.69
C GLY A 101 -8.64 19.55 2.22
N ALA A 102 -9.66 18.88 1.73
CA ALA A 102 -10.13 19.00 0.35
C ALA A 102 -10.67 20.41 0.02
N ASP A 103 -11.02 21.21 1.02
CA ASP A 103 -11.45 22.60 0.88
C ASP A 103 -10.28 23.60 0.69
N LYS A 104 -9.05 23.21 1.00
CA LYS A 104 -7.87 24.11 0.89
C LYS A 104 -7.11 23.89 -0.42
N THR A 105 -7.28 22.76 -1.07
CA THR A 105 -6.52 22.44 -2.28
C THR A 105 -7.24 21.36 -3.09
N SER A 106 -7.20 21.48 -4.41
CA SER A 106 -7.61 20.39 -5.31
C SER A 106 -6.65 19.19 -5.29
N ASN A 107 -5.47 19.36 -4.71
CA ASN A 107 -4.45 18.33 -4.59
C ASN A 107 -4.51 17.71 -3.17
N PHE A 108 -5.54 16.95 -2.87
CA PHE A 108 -5.72 16.26 -1.58
C PHE A 108 -5.62 14.74 -1.77
N PRO A 109 -5.30 13.97 -0.72
CA PRO A 109 -5.28 12.51 -0.78
C PRO A 109 -6.73 12.00 -0.78
N ALA A 110 -7.25 11.64 -1.96
CA ALA A 110 -8.66 11.28 -2.14
C ALA A 110 -9.18 10.21 -1.16
N THR A 111 -8.28 9.36 -0.66
CA THR A 111 -8.60 8.27 0.29
C THR A 111 -8.39 8.64 1.75
N GLY A 112 -7.94 9.86 2.05
CA GLY A 112 -7.53 10.25 3.41
C GLY A 112 -6.19 9.68 3.86
N TYR A 113 -5.53 8.88 3.03
CA TYR A 113 -4.19 8.34 3.25
C TYR A 113 -3.23 8.81 2.17
N LEU A 114 -2.03 9.19 2.57
CA LEU A 114 -0.98 9.59 1.64
C LEU A 114 0.11 8.51 1.60
N LEU A 115 0.60 8.20 0.42
CA LEU A 115 1.72 7.27 0.26
C LEU A 115 2.99 7.86 0.88
N PHE A 116 3.56 7.13 1.85
CA PHE A 116 4.75 7.55 2.57
C PHE A 116 5.99 6.71 2.25
N LYS A 117 5.80 5.51 1.73
CA LYS A 117 6.89 4.63 1.31
C LYS A 117 7.81 5.35 0.33
N ARG A 118 9.11 5.30 0.59
CA ARG A 118 10.13 5.98 -0.20
C ARG A 118 10.03 7.53 -0.20
N THR A 119 9.26 8.14 0.70
CA THR A 119 9.29 9.58 0.87
C THR A 119 10.64 10.02 1.42
N CYS A 120 11.24 11.01 0.78
CA CYS A 120 12.53 11.52 1.26
C CYS A 120 12.33 12.42 2.48
N ARG A 121 12.92 12.04 3.60
CA ARG A 121 12.82 12.76 4.88
C ARG A 121 13.72 14.00 4.95
N LYS A 122 14.65 14.16 4.01
CA LYS A 122 15.62 15.27 3.95
C LYS A 122 15.26 16.31 2.89
N LEU A 123 14.11 16.14 2.22
CA LEU A 123 13.68 17.10 1.22
C LEU A 123 13.17 18.37 1.86
N TYR A 124 13.75 19.48 1.43
CA TYR A 124 13.29 20.83 1.70
C TYR A 124 13.06 21.52 0.35
N ASN A 125 11.82 21.80 0.03
CA ASN A 125 11.44 22.34 -1.28
C ASN A 125 10.98 23.82 -1.20
N GLN A 126 11.35 24.53 -0.14
CA GLN A 126 11.03 25.95 0.01
C GLN A 126 12.28 26.80 -0.14
N GLY A 127 12.12 27.97 -0.77
CA GLY A 127 13.18 28.96 -0.98
C GLY A 127 13.98 28.78 -2.25
N SER A 128 15.03 29.56 -2.42
CA SER A 128 15.88 29.66 -3.61
C SER A 128 16.79 28.43 -3.84
N SER A 129 16.89 27.53 -2.87
CA SER A 129 17.76 26.36 -2.95
C SER A 129 17.04 25.10 -2.46
N PRO A 130 16.16 24.50 -3.27
CA PRO A 130 15.50 23.25 -2.91
C PRO A 130 16.53 22.14 -2.80
N LYS A 131 16.57 21.45 -1.64
CA LYS A 131 17.38 20.24 -1.47
C LYS A 131 16.63 19.06 -2.06
N VAL A 132 17.07 18.59 -3.20
CA VAL A 132 16.56 17.37 -3.86
C VAL A 132 17.55 16.25 -3.62
N GLN A 133 17.09 15.13 -3.07
CA GLN A 133 17.88 13.93 -2.97
C GLN A 133 17.59 13.02 -4.15
N TYR A 134 18.64 12.63 -4.90
CA TYR A 134 18.52 11.59 -5.92
C TYR A 134 18.09 10.27 -5.27
N ARG A 135 17.08 9.66 -5.84
CA ARG A 135 16.61 8.31 -5.47
C ARG A 135 16.60 7.44 -6.71
N PRO A 136 17.40 6.37 -6.74
CA PRO A 136 17.35 5.41 -7.84
C PRO A 136 15.98 4.73 -7.86
N SER A 137 15.46 4.49 -9.06
CA SER A 137 14.30 3.63 -9.23
C SER A 137 14.68 2.19 -8.94
N ILE A 138 13.92 1.53 -8.07
CA ILE A 138 14.10 0.10 -7.80
C ILE A 138 13.30 -0.64 -8.86
N ILE A 139 13.99 -1.46 -9.66
CA ILE A 139 13.35 -2.35 -10.62
C ILE A 139 12.96 -3.65 -9.92
N PHE A 140 13.90 -4.23 -9.18
CA PHE A 140 13.69 -5.38 -8.30
C PHE A 140 14.71 -5.35 -7.15
N ARG A 141 14.46 -6.10 -6.10
CA ARG A 141 15.31 -6.17 -4.91
C ARG A 141 15.28 -7.55 -4.27
N LEU A 142 16.24 -7.82 -3.41
CA LEU A 142 16.44 -9.15 -2.83
C LEU A 142 15.19 -9.72 -2.13
N ALA A 143 14.38 -8.89 -1.49
CA ALA A 143 13.13 -9.33 -0.87
C ALA A 143 12.13 -9.92 -1.91
N ASP A 144 12.09 -9.39 -3.13
CA ASP A 144 11.27 -9.96 -4.20
C ASP A 144 11.75 -11.37 -4.57
N PHE A 145 13.06 -11.57 -4.73
CA PHE A 145 13.64 -12.89 -5.00
C PHE A 145 13.39 -13.89 -3.86
N TYR A 146 13.50 -13.47 -2.60
CA TYR A 146 13.20 -14.34 -1.47
C TYR A 146 11.75 -14.83 -1.51
N LEU A 147 10.83 -13.93 -1.74
CA LEU A 147 9.41 -14.27 -1.77
C LEU A 147 9.01 -15.03 -3.05
N LEU A 148 9.66 -14.78 -4.20
CA LEU A 148 9.48 -15.59 -5.40
C LEU A 148 10.00 -17.02 -5.20
N TYR A 149 11.16 -17.17 -4.55
CA TYR A 149 11.71 -18.51 -4.26
C TYR A 149 10.81 -19.28 -3.30
N ALA A 150 10.32 -18.62 -2.23
CA ALA A 150 9.35 -19.24 -1.33
C ALA A 150 8.07 -19.64 -2.06
N GLU A 151 7.58 -18.81 -3.00
CA GLU A 151 6.40 -19.10 -3.82
C GLU A 151 6.63 -20.33 -4.70
N VAL A 152 7.76 -20.42 -5.40
CA VAL A 152 8.09 -21.59 -6.24
C VAL A 152 8.14 -22.85 -5.41
N LEU A 153 8.79 -22.83 -4.24
CA LEU A 153 8.83 -23.99 -3.34
C LEU A 153 7.44 -24.36 -2.82
N THR A 154 6.59 -23.39 -2.53
CA THR A 154 5.20 -23.63 -2.11
C THR A 154 4.44 -24.45 -3.17
N GLU A 155 4.71 -24.21 -4.47
CA GLU A 155 4.02 -24.92 -5.56
C GLU A 155 4.68 -26.28 -5.90
N THR A 156 5.97 -26.45 -5.63
CA THR A 156 6.73 -27.65 -6.05
C THR A 156 7.04 -28.63 -4.91
N ASP A 157 7.25 -28.12 -3.70
CA ASP A 157 7.63 -28.91 -2.51
C ASP A 157 7.13 -28.21 -1.21
N PRO A 158 5.82 -28.30 -0.92
CA PRO A 158 5.22 -27.58 0.21
C PRO A 158 5.78 -27.95 1.60
N ALA A 159 6.43 -29.11 1.71
CA ALA A 159 7.07 -29.55 2.96
C ALA A 159 8.47 -28.95 3.17
N ASN A 160 8.99 -28.18 2.21
CA ASN A 160 10.33 -27.64 2.27
C ASN A 160 10.45 -26.53 3.31
N PRO A 161 11.29 -26.67 4.35
CA PRO A 161 11.43 -25.65 5.41
C PRO A 161 11.99 -24.33 4.92
N LYS A 162 12.64 -24.30 3.76
CA LYS A 162 13.13 -23.06 3.15
C LYS A 162 12.01 -22.09 2.81
N ILE A 163 10.77 -22.56 2.66
CA ILE A 163 9.63 -21.66 2.43
C ILE A 163 9.52 -20.65 3.58
N LEU A 164 9.41 -21.16 4.81
CA LEU A 164 9.35 -20.31 6.00
C LEU A 164 10.64 -19.52 6.19
N GLU A 165 11.81 -20.14 6.01
CA GLU A 165 13.10 -19.46 6.12
C GLU A 165 13.17 -18.20 5.26
N TYR A 166 12.76 -18.26 4.00
CA TYR A 166 12.86 -17.12 3.08
C TYR A 166 11.80 -16.05 3.33
N ILE A 167 10.59 -16.42 3.73
CA ILE A 167 9.59 -15.48 4.22
C ILE A 167 10.13 -14.77 5.46
N ASP A 168 10.72 -15.51 6.38
CA ASP A 168 11.19 -15.01 7.67
C ASP A 168 12.41 -14.09 7.56
N LYS A 169 13.24 -14.21 6.53
CA LYS A 169 14.25 -13.21 6.21
C LYS A 169 13.64 -11.83 5.97
N VAL A 170 12.47 -11.77 5.32
CA VAL A 170 11.73 -10.53 5.07
C VAL A 170 11.09 -10.03 6.36
N ARG A 171 10.40 -10.92 7.11
CA ARG A 171 9.71 -10.58 8.37
C ARG A 171 10.68 -10.10 9.45
N LYS A 172 11.83 -10.76 9.60
CA LYS A 172 12.91 -10.35 10.52
C LYS A 172 13.40 -8.94 10.23
N ARG A 173 13.64 -8.62 8.96
CA ARG A 173 14.02 -7.27 8.55
C ARG A 173 12.91 -6.26 8.81
N ALA A 174 11.64 -6.67 8.64
CA ALA A 174 10.47 -5.82 8.90
C ALA A 174 10.24 -5.55 10.39
N GLY A 175 10.87 -6.34 11.30
CA GLY A 175 10.74 -6.19 12.74
C GLY A 175 9.44 -6.79 13.28
N ILE A 176 8.93 -7.85 12.67
CA ILE A 176 7.76 -8.62 13.13
C ILE A 176 8.15 -10.06 13.45
N PRO A 177 7.34 -10.78 14.25
CA PRO A 177 7.58 -12.18 14.57
C PRO A 177 7.74 -13.05 13.33
N LEU A 178 8.58 -14.06 13.42
CA LEU A 178 8.83 -14.99 12.33
C LEU A 178 7.58 -15.87 12.12
N LEU A 179 7.31 -16.20 10.88
CA LEU A 179 6.16 -17.02 10.52
C LEU A 179 6.31 -18.44 11.09
N GLN A 180 7.53 -18.98 11.08
CA GLN A 180 7.85 -20.27 11.68
C GLN A 180 7.57 -20.34 13.19
N ASP A 181 7.60 -19.19 13.90
CA ASP A 181 7.38 -19.13 15.34
C ASP A 181 5.89 -18.98 15.68
N ILE A 182 5.12 -18.29 14.82
CA ILE A 182 3.70 -17.98 15.08
C ILE A 182 2.73 -18.92 14.35
N ARG A 183 3.16 -19.52 13.25
CA ARG A 183 2.34 -20.40 12.37
C ARG A 183 3.15 -21.59 11.82
N PRO A 184 3.90 -22.36 12.66
CA PRO A 184 4.70 -23.49 12.17
C PRO A 184 3.85 -24.59 11.50
N GLU A 185 2.58 -24.68 11.86
CA GLU A 185 1.63 -25.69 11.38
C GLU A 185 1.27 -25.56 9.89
N ILE A 186 1.55 -24.39 9.27
CA ILE A 186 1.25 -24.22 7.86
C ILE A 186 2.24 -24.94 6.92
N LEU A 187 3.42 -25.33 7.43
CA LEU A 187 4.39 -26.08 6.63
C LEU A 187 3.81 -27.42 6.18
N GLY A 188 3.86 -27.69 4.90
CA GLY A 188 3.20 -28.85 4.26
C GLY A 188 1.76 -28.57 3.81
N ASN A 189 1.14 -27.50 4.26
CA ASN A 189 -0.16 -27.06 3.75
C ASN A 189 0.03 -26.05 2.62
N GLN A 190 -0.03 -26.51 1.37
CA GLN A 190 0.24 -25.69 0.19
C GLN A 190 -0.67 -24.46 0.10
N GLU A 191 -1.95 -24.59 0.45
CA GLU A 191 -2.90 -23.47 0.35
C GLU A 191 -2.59 -22.38 1.40
N ALA A 192 -2.36 -22.78 2.65
CA ALA A 192 -1.99 -21.85 3.71
C ALA A 192 -0.65 -21.15 3.45
N LEU A 193 0.35 -21.89 2.93
CA LEU A 193 1.64 -21.33 2.51
C LEU A 193 1.49 -20.33 1.36
N ARG A 194 0.65 -20.68 0.37
CA ARG A 194 0.35 -19.81 -0.77
C ARG A 194 -0.22 -18.47 -0.33
N GLU A 195 -1.20 -18.48 0.57
CA GLU A 195 -1.78 -17.26 1.12
C GLU A 195 -0.75 -16.47 1.94
N ALA A 196 0.07 -17.12 2.76
CA ALA A 196 1.12 -16.48 3.55
C ALA A 196 2.15 -15.77 2.65
N VAL A 197 2.67 -16.44 1.62
CA VAL A 197 3.62 -15.86 0.65
C VAL A 197 2.99 -14.68 -0.07
N ARG A 198 1.76 -14.82 -0.56
CA ARG A 198 1.06 -13.80 -1.32
C ARG A 198 0.78 -12.56 -0.48
N ARG A 199 0.38 -12.73 0.78
CA ARG A 199 0.16 -11.62 1.71
C ARG A 199 1.47 -10.93 2.05
N GLU A 200 2.54 -11.67 2.34
CA GLU A 200 3.86 -11.09 2.58
C GLU A 200 4.36 -10.29 1.37
N ARG A 201 4.19 -10.81 0.14
CA ARG A 201 4.50 -10.07 -1.10
C ARG A 201 3.67 -8.79 -1.21
N ARG A 202 2.37 -8.85 -0.90
CA ARG A 202 1.47 -7.70 -0.97
C ARG A 202 1.93 -6.56 -0.09
N VAL A 203 2.31 -6.85 1.15
CA VAL A 203 2.77 -5.85 2.12
C VAL A 203 4.19 -5.38 1.80
N GLU A 204 5.11 -6.31 1.62
CA GLU A 204 6.53 -6.00 1.42
C GLU A 204 6.78 -5.20 0.15
N LEU A 205 6.15 -5.58 -0.95
CA LEU A 205 6.35 -5.00 -2.27
C LEU A 205 5.27 -3.96 -2.63
N CYS A 206 4.48 -3.52 -1.65
CA CYS A 206 3.43 -2.53 -1.90
C CYS A 206 4.01 -1.29 -2.60
N THR A 207 3.29 -0.79 -3.60
CA THR A 207 3.65 0.39 -4.41
C THR A 207 4.95 0.27 -5.21
N GLU A 208 5.46 -0.95 -5.41
CA GLU A 208 6.64 -1.22 -6.25
C GLU A 208 6.27 -1.80 -7.63
N GLY A 209 4.98 -1.81 -7.98
CA GLY A 209 4.47 -2.26 -9.28
C GLY A 209 4.17 -3.76 -9.35
N GLN A 210 4.58 -4.56 -8.36
CA GLN A 210 4.46 -6.03 -8.41
C GLN A 210 3.02 -6.53 -8.37
N ARG A 211 2.14 -5.90 -7.57
CA ARG A 211 0.75 -6.35 -7.38
C ARG A 211 -0.02 -6.52 -8.68
N PHE A 212 0.17 -5.60 -9.63
CA PHE A 212 -0.50 -5.65 -10.93
C PHE A 212 -0.20 -6.96 -11.68
N PHE A 213 1.06 -7.40 -11.67
CA PHE A 213 1.48 -8.64 -12.32
C PHE A 213 1.13 -9.87 -11.49
N ASP A 214 1.33 -9.81 -10.18
CA ASP A 214 1.09 -10.92 -9.26
C ASP A 214 -0.36 -11.42 -9.34
N VAL A 215 -1.35 -10.54 -9.19
CA VAL A 215 -2.77 -10.96 -9.21
C VAL A 215 -3.21 -11.52 -10.57
N ARG A 216 -2.55 -11.08 -11.66
CA ARG A 216 -2.81 -11.60 -13.01
C ARG A 216 -2.19 -12.97 -13.23
N ARG A 217 -0.91 -13.14 -12.90
CA ARG A 217 -0.25 -14.46 -13.04
C ARG A 217 -0.84 -15.52 -12.11
N TRP A 218 -1.37 -15.12 -10.95
CA TRP A 218 -2.09 -16.01 -10.04
C TRP A 218 -3.54 -16.27 -10.46
N MET A 219 -4.06 -15.53 -11.43
CA MET A 219 -5.47 -15.57 -11.87
C MET A 219 -6.46 -15.37 -10.71
N VAL A 220 -6.22 -14.37 -9.87
CA VAL A 220 -7.01 -14.09 -8.65
C VAL A 220 -7.55 -12.66 -8.58
N ALA A 221 -7.40 -11.87 -9.63
CA ALA A 221 -7.75 -10.45 -9.64
C ALA A 221 -9.26 -10.16 -9.43
N GLU A 222 -10.11 -11.18 -9.52
CA GLU A 222 -11.55 -11.11 -9.27
C GLU A 222 -11.92 -11.59 -7.85
N LYS A 223 -10.99 -12.23 -7.13
CA LYS A 223 -11.24 -12.79 -5.80
C LYS A 223 -11.12 -11.73 -4.70
N ASP A 224 -11.94 -11.90 -3.65
CA ASP A 224 -11.80 -11.11 -2.42
C ASP A 224 -10.36 -11.19 -1.85
N GLY A 225 -9.88 -10.11 -1.26
CA GLY A 225 -8.49 -9.98 -0.80
C GLY A 225 -7.47 -9.70 -1.91
N TYR A 226 -7.82 -10.02 -3.18
CA TYR A 226 -6.95 -9.80 -4.35
C TYR A 226 -7.55 -8.84 -5.36
N LYS A 227 -8.81 -8.47 -5.21
CA LYS A 227 -9.63 -7.76 -6.20
C LYS A 227 -8.93 -6.58 -6.85
N GLN A 228 -9.13 -6.44 -8.15
CA GLN A 228 -8.73 -5.28 -8.94
C GLN A 228 -9.95 -4.52 -9.46
N GLY A 229 -11.15 -5.09 -9.35
CA GLY A 229 -12.45 -4.49 -9.62
C GLY A 229 -13.32 -4.39 -8.38
N GLY A 230 -14.49 -3.76 -8.51
CA GLY A 230 -15.43 -3.53 -7.42
C GLY A 230 -15.16 -2.25 -6.63
N ASP A 231 -15.70 -2.18 -5.44
CA ASP A 231 -15.67 -1.00 -4.57
C ASP A 231 -14.35 -0.88 -3.82
N PHE A 232 -13.78 0.32 -3.82
CA PHE A 232 -12.58 0.69 -3.09
C PHE A 232 -12.86 1.85 -2.13
N TYR A 233 -12.34 1.73 -0.91
CA TYR A 233 -12.68 2.58 0.20
C TYR A 233 -11.53 3.46 0.69
N GLY A 234 -11.88 4.48 1.45
CA GLY A 234 -10.97 5.38 2.15
C GLY A 234 -11.67 6.13 3.26
N MET A 235 -11.00 7.06 3.90
CA MET A 235 -11.56 7.94 4.92
C MET A 235 -12.33 9.10 4.29
N ASN A 236 -13.32 9.62 5.02
CA ASN A 236 -14.18 10.69 4.52
C ASN A 236 -13.45 12.05 4.49
N MET A 237 -13.06 12.47 3.30
CA MET A 237 -12.42 13.77 3.06
C MET A 237 -13.40 14.94 2.97
N PHE A 238 -14.72 14.68 2.91
CA PHE A 238 -15.78 15.66 2.67
C PHE A 238 -16.80 15.71 3.81
N GLY A 239 -16.37 15.50 5.04
CA GLY A 239 -17.19 15.69 6.22
C GLY A 239 -17.58 17.16 6.45
N PRO A 240 -18.41 17.47 7.44
CA PRO A 240 -18.72 18.83 7.83
C PRO A 240 -17.46 19.65 8.15
N ASN A 241 -17.48 20.95 7.82
CA ASN A 241 -16.34 21.82 8.00
C ASN A 241 -15.89 21.88 9.48
N GLY A 242 -14.63 21.53 9.74
CA GLY A 242 -14.05 21.49 11.07
C GLY A 242 -14.40 20.24 11.90
N ASP A 243 -15.24 19.35 11.39
CA ASP A 243 -15.56 18.10 12.08
C ASP A 243 -14.49 17.05 11.82
N ARG A 244 -13.53 16.97 12.73
CA ARG A 244 -12.45 15.99 12.69
C ARG A 244 -12.98 14.55 12.79
N ASN A 245 -14.06 14.31 13.53
CA ASN A 245 -14.59 12.96 13.76
C ASN A 245 -15.25 12.39 12.50
N ALA A 246 -15.89 13.24 11.70
CA ALA A 246 -16.48 12.83 10.43
C ALA A 246 -15.46 12.25 9.44
N PHE A 247 -14.18 12.59 9.58
CA PHE A 247 -13.11 12.04 8.75
C PHE A 247 -12.94 10.53 8.93
N TYR A 248 -13.10 10.01 10.16
CA TYR A 248 -12.83 8.59 10.47
C TYR A 248 -13.94 7.63 10.02
N LYS A 249 -14.84 8.08 9.20
CA LYS A 249 -15.85 7.24 8.56
C LYS A 249 -15.32 6.70 7.23
N LYS A 250 -15.29 5.37 7.08
CA LYS A 250 -14.96 4.73 5.79
C LYS A 250 -16.06 5.03 4.76
N VAL A 251 -15.66 5.51 3.59
CA VAL A 251 -16.56 5.86 2.48
C VAL A 251 -16.07 5.24 1.17
N LEU A 252 -17.00 4.99 0.26
CA LEU A 252 -16.66 4.56 -1.09
C LEU A 252 -15.92 5.69 -1.83
N ILE A 253 -14.74 5.39 -2.34
CA ILE A 253 -13.92 6.34 -3.10
C ILE A 253 -14.10 6.13 -4.60
N GLU A 254 -14.04 4.89 -5.05
CA GLU A 254 -14.22 4.54 -6.46
C GLU A 254 -14.74 3.12 -6.62
N ASN A 255 -15.46 2.90 -7.70
CA ASN A 255 -15.80 1.57 -8.20
C ASN A 255 -14.98 1.30 -9.47
N ARG A 256 -14.24 0.19 -9.48
CA ARG A 256 -13.39 -0.23 -10.60
C ARG A 256 -14.00 -1.40 -11.34
N ILE A 257 -13.79 -1.45 -12.64
CA ILE A 257 -14.22 -2.56 -13.47
C ILE A 257 -13.02 -3.46 -13.76
N PHE A 258 -13.14 -4.74 -13.42
CA PHE A 258 -12.19 -5.77 -13.82
C PHE A 258 -12.99 -6.98 -14.33
N GLU A 259 -12.75 -7.36 -15.57
CA GLU A 259 -13.39 -8.48 -16.26
C GLU A 259 -12.32 -9.48 -16.67
N LYS A 260 -12.72 -10.72 -17.01
CA LYS A 260 -11.79 -11.79 -17.44
C LYS A 260 -10.86 -11.36 -18.57
N LYS A 261 -11.34 -10.54 -19.51
CA LYS A 261 -10.49 -10.01 -20.58
C LYS A 261 -9.31 -9.17 -20.05
N ASN A 262 -9.45 -8.53 -18.87
CA ASN A 262 -8.43 -7.65 -18.30
C ASN A 262 -7.21 -8.39 -17.71
N TYR A 263 -7.21 -9.73 -17.71
CA TYR A 263 -6.00 -10.51 -17.44
C TYR A 263 -4.95 -10.35 -18.53
N LEU A 264 -5.38 -10.12 -19.76
CA LEU A 264 -4.51 -9.85 -20.91
C LEU A 264 -4.78 -8.45 -21.46
N TYR A 265 -3.76 -7.83 -22.02
CA TYR A 265 -3.95 -6.57 -22.75
C TYR A 265 -4.54 -6.86 -24.14
N PRO A 266 -5.38 -5.94 -24.68
CA PRO A 266 -5.76 -6.04 -26.08
C PRO A 266 -4.55 -5.82 -26.98
N ILE A 267 -4.46 -6.59 -28.06
CA ILE A 267 -3.53 -6.29 -29.13
C ILE A 267 -4.04 -5.03 -29.85
N PRO A 268 -3.21 -4.01 -30.09
CA PRO A 268 -3.67 -2.83 -30.78
C PRO A 268 -4.35 -3.17 -32.11
N LEU A 269 -5.52 -2.60 -32.35
CA LEU A 269 -6.34 -2.91 -33.54
C LEU A 269 -5.55 -2.74 -34.85
N SER A 270 -4.70 -1.73 -34.92
CA SER A 270 -3.82 -1.50 -36.06
C SER A 270 -2.88 -2.68 -36.34
N GLN A 271 -2.45 -3.42 -35.34
CA GLN A 271 -1.59 -4.60 -35.53
C GLN A 271 -2.41 -5.81 -35.99
N VAL A 272 -3.61 -5.99 -35.43
CA VAL A 272 -4.53 -7.06 -35.86
C VAL A 272 -4.93 -6.89 -37.33
N GLN A 273 -5.13 -5.61 -37.79
CA GLN A 273 -5.52 -5.30 -39.16
C GLN A 273 -4.39 -5.49 -40.19
N ILE A 274 -3.13 -5.40 -39.78
CA ILE A 274 -1.97 -5.57 -40.68
C ILE A 274 -1.71 -7.04 -40.97
N SER A 275 -1.97 -7.95 -40.01
CA SER A 275 -1.65 -9.37 -40.15
C SER A 275 -2.90 -10.24 -40.14
N ASN A 276 -3.19 -10.91 -41.25
CA ASN A 276 -4.29 -11.86 -41.34
C ASN A 276 -4.16 -13.09 -40.44
N GLN A 277 -2.98 -13.30 -39.85
CA GLN A 277 -2.71 -14.41 -38.92
C GLN A 277 -2.82 -13.99 -37.44
N MET A 278 -2.93 -12.70 -37.17
CA MET A 278 -2.99 -12.19 -35.79
C MET A 278 -4.43 -12.19 -35.30
N VAL A 279 -4.68 -12.97 -34.27
CA VAL A 279 -5.98 -13.07 -33.59
C VAL A 279 -5.92 -12.28 -32.31
N GLN A 280 -6.97 -11.49 -32.06
CA GLN A 280 -7.11 -10.71 -30.82
C GLN A 280 -7.13 -11.63 -29.59
N ASN A 281 -6.63 -11.12 -28.47
CA ASN A 281 -6.74 -11.83 -27.20
C ASN A 281 -8.22 -12.11 -26.83
N PRO A 282 -8.49 -13.23 -26.14
CA PRO A 282 -9.88 -13.63 -25.84
C PRO A 282 -10.67 -12.52 -25.13
N LEU A 283 -11.94 -12.37 -25.54
CA LEU A 283 -12.91 -11.44 -24.97
C LEU A 283 -12.67 -9.94 -25.26
N TRP A 284 -11.68 -9.62 -26.10
CA TRP A 284 -11.46 -8.26 -26.61
C TRP A 284 -12.07 -8.07 -27.99
#